data_697d352abbaff995815daa74c6ba4337
#
_entry.id   697d352abbaff995815daa74c6ba4337
#
_cell.length_a   1.000
_cell.length_b   1.000
_cell.length_c   1.000
_cell.angle_alpha   90.00
_cell.angle_beta   90.00
_cell.angle_gamma   90.00
#
_symmetry.space_group_name_H-M   'P 1'
#
loop_
_entity.id
_entity.type
_entity.pdbx_description
1 polymer ?
#
loop_
_entity_poly.entity_id
_entity_poly.type
_entity_poly.pdbx_seq_one_letter_code
_entity_poly.pdbx_strand_id
1 'polypeptide(L)'
;MKFMQNICPSISLIGLGYVGLPLARLFSMKYKVIGFDLNEKRVEELNGGIDTTKEVDPQLLKEAIECQGLSFTADSEDIRDCNVYIIAVPT
;
A
#
# COMPACT_ATOMS: atom_id res chain seq x y z
N MET A 1 26.42 4.91 14.80
CA MET A 1 25.14 5.50 15.16
C MET A 1 24.06 4.47 15.19
N LYS A 2 23.85 3.92 16.33
CA LYS A 2 22.91 2.84 16.47
C LYS A 2 21.46 3.25 16.27
N PHE A 3 21.12 4.42 16.76
CA PHE A 3 19.73 4.86 16.69
C PHE A 3 19.25 5.05 15.25
N MET A 4 20.15 5.33 14.32
CA MET A 4 19.76 5.49 12.92
C MET A 4 19.37 4.17 12.30
N GLN A 5 19.87 3.08 12.82
CA GLN A 5 19.59 1.76 12.28
C GLN A 5 18.18 1.28 12.60
N ASN A 6 17.55 1.93 13.57
CA ASN A 6 16.22 1.53 14.01
C ASN A 6 15.11 2.27 13.31
N ILE A 7 15.45 3.16 12.40
CA ILE A 7 14.45 3.90 11.64
C ILE A 7 14.04 3.08 10.44
N CYS A 8 12.82 2.57 10.50
CA CYS A 8 12.26 1.78 9.40
C CYS A 8 11.29 2.65 8.64
N PRO A 9 11.45 2.79 7.33
CA PRO A 9 10.48 3.55 6.55
C PRO A 9 9.09 2.97 6.66
N SER A 10 8.12 3.83 6.85
CA SER A 10 6.72 3.49 6.82
C SER A 10 6.14 4.28 5.67
N ILE A 11 5.72 3.58 4.64
CA ILE A 11 5.36 4.19 3.36
C ILE A 11 3.86 4.23 3.20
N SER A 12 3.34 5.39 2.81
CA SER A 12 1.97 5.48 2.33
C SER A 12 2.02 5.64 0.82
N LEU A 13 1.37 4.74 0.12
CA LEU A 13 1.22 4.85 -1.32
C LEU A 13 -0.16 5.43 -1.62
N ILE A 14 -0.18 6.63 -2.17
CA ILE A 14 -1.40 7.38 -2.41
C ILE A 14 -1.83 7.22 -3.86
N GLY A 15 -2.97 6.62 -4.07
CA GLY A 15 -3.48 6.29 -5.38
C GLY A 15 -3.25 4.82 -5.70
N LEU A 16 -4.34 4.05 -5.74
CA LEU A 16 -4.25 2.59 -5.89
C LEU A 16 -4.81 2.13 -7.22
N GLY A 17 -4.43 2.84 -8.28
CA GLY A 17 -4.80 2.48 -9.64
C GLY A 17 -3.73 1.62 -10.31
N TYR A 18 -3.59 1.81 -11.62
CA TYR A 18 -2.71 0.98 -12.44
C TYR A 18 -1.24 1.06 -12.06
N VAL A 19 -0.81 2.21 -11.56
CA VAL A 19 0.59 2.39 -11.17
C VAL A 19 0.77 2.17 -9.68
N GLY A 20 -0.13 2.73 -8.87
CA GLY A 20 0.03 2.74 -7.43
C GLY A 20 -0.06 1.37 -6.80
N LEU A 21 -1.01 0.54 -7.25
CA LEU A 21 -1.17 -0.77 -6.63
C LEU A 21 0.03 -1.68 -6.84
N PRO A 22 0.56 -1.81 -8.07
CA PRO A 22 1.78 -2.61 -8.25
C PRO A 22 2.96 -2.11 -7.43
N LEU A 23 3.10 -0.78 -7.30
CA LEU A 23 4.18 -0.22 -6.49
C LEU A 23 3.99 -0.52 -5.01
N ALA A 24 2.75 -0.42 -4.52
CA ALA A 24 2.46 -0.74 -3.13
C ALA A 24 2.86 -2.18 -2.82
N ARG A 25 2.52 -3.08 -3.71
CA ARG A 25 2.87 -4.48 -3.55
C ARG A 25 4.39 -4.68 -3.55
N LEU A 26 5.10 -4.05 -4.48
CA LEU A 26 6.55 -4.18 -4.55
C LEU A 26 7.24 -3.65 -3.30
N PHE A 27 6.84 -2.46 -2.84
CA PHE A 27 7.45 -1.88 -1.65
C PHE A 27 7.13 -2.68 -0.40
N SER A 28 5.97 -3.35 -0.37
CA SER A 28 5.59 -4.14 0.81
C SER A 28 6.52 -5.32 1.05
N MET A 29 7.29 -5.69 0.05
CA MET A 29 8.26 -6.77 0.22
C MET A 29 9.42 -6.37 1.12
N LYS A 30 9.64 -5.06 1.30
CA LYS A 30 10.77 -4.57 2.08
C LYS A 30 10.37 -3.64 3.21
N TYR A 31 9.24 -2.95 3.08
CA TYR A 31 8.87 -1.90 4.00
C TYR A 31 7.43 -2.09 4.43
N LYS A 32 7.07 -1.43 5.52
CA LYS A 32 5.67 -1.35 5.89
C LYS A 32 4.97 -0.39 4.95
N VAL A 33 3.90 -0.85 4.29
CA VAL A 33 3.18 -0.04 3.32
C VAL A 33 1.69 0.00 3.65
N ILE A 34 1.14 1.19 3.63
CA ILE A 34 -0.30 1.40 3.73
C ILE A 34 -0.72 2.11 2.44
N GLY A 35 -1.54 1.45 1.65
CA GLY A 35 -2.09 2.05 0.44
C GLY A 35 -3.31 2.89 0.77
N PHE A 36 -3.37 4.07 0.20
CA PHE A 36 -4.47 5.00 0.43
C PHE A 36 -5.16 5.35 -0.87
N ASP A 37 -6.48 5.32 -0.87
CA ASP A 37 -7.28 5.79 -1.99
C ASP A 37 -8.60 6.32 -1.47
N LEU A 38 -9.08 7.41 -2.05
CA LEU A 38 -10.37 7.98 -1.66
C LEU A 38 -11.55 7.10 -2.05
N ASN A 39 -11.35 6.22 -3.01
CA ASN A 39 -12.39 5.31 -3.47
C ASN A 39 -12.57 4.17 -2.47
N GLU A 40 -13.59 4.28 -1.64
CA GLU A 40 -13.83 3.29 -0.57
C GLU A 40 -14.12 1.89 -1.11
N LYS A 41 -14.80 1.81 -2.25
CA LYS A 41 -15.09 0.51 -2.85
C LYS A 41 -13.81 -0.17 -3.30
N ARG A 42 -12.90 0.59 -3.90
CA ARG A 42 -11.60 0.08 -4.32
C ARG A 42 -10.82 -0.46 -3.12
N VAL A 43 -10.81 0.30 -2.03
CA VAL A 43 -10.13 -0.10 -0.81
C VAL A 43 -10.72 -1.39 -0.24
N GLU A 44 -12.03 -1.47 -0.21
CA GLU A 44 -12.72 -2.65 0.30
C GLU A 44 -12.38 -3.90 -0.52
N GLU A 45 -12.39 -3.76 -1.84
CA GLU A 45 -12.04 -4.87 -2.72
C GLU A 45 -10.61 -5.32 -2.50
N LEU A 46 -9.68 -4.37 -2.40
CA LEU A 46 -8.27 -4.69 -2.20
C LEU A 46 -8.02 -5.38 -0.86
N ASN A 47 -8.67 -4.91 0.20
CA ASN A 47 -8.53 -5.56 1.49
C ASN A 47 -9.09 -6.99 1.48
N GLY A 48 -10.00 -7.28 0.56
CA GLY A 48 -10.49 -8.63 0.35
C GLY A 48 -9.65 -9.45 -0.61
N GLY A 49 -8.53 -8.89 -1.07
CA GLY A 49 -7.65 -9.60 -1.98
C GLY A 49 -8.08 -9.55 -3.44
N ILE A 50 -8.93 -8.60 -3.79
CA ILE A 50 -9.47 -8.48 -5.14
C ILE A 50 -8.96 -7.23 -5.82
N ASP A 51 -8.27 -7.40 -6.93
CA ASP A 51 -7.83 -6.30 -7.76
C ASP A 51 -8.60 -6.35 -9.09
N THR A 52 -9.61 -5.52 -9.23
CA THR A 52 -10.45 -5.50 -10.44
C THR A 52 -9.70 -4.94 -11.64
N THR A 53 -8.59 -4.22 -11.43
CA THR A 53 -7.79 -3.74 -12.55
C THR A 53 -6.83 -4.81 -13.08
N LYS A 54 -6.68 -5.89 -12.35
CA LYS A 54 -5.84 -7.03 -12.75
C LYS A 54 -4.37 -6.66 -13.00
N GLU A 55 -3.89 -5.66 -12.28
CA GLU A 55 -2.50 -5.23 -12.38
C GLU A 55 -1.58 -6.04 -11.48
N VAL A 56 -2.14 -6.64 -10.44
CA VAL A 56 -1.39 -7.50 -9.52
C VAL A 56 -2.04 -8.87 -9.52
N ASP A 57 -1.22 -9.89 -9.67
CA ASP A 57 -1.68 -11.28 -9.62
C ASP A 57 -2.38 -11.50 -8.27
N PRO A 58 -3.57 -12.14 -8.27
CA PRO A 58 -4.30 -12.36 -7.01
C PRO A 58 -3.48 -13.08 -5.94
N GLN A 59 -2.63 -14.01 -6.34
CA GLN A 59 -1.80 -14.73 -5.40
C GLN A 59 -0.77 -13.80 -4.77
N LEU A 60 -0.16 -12.93 -5.56
CA LEU A 60 0.82 -11.97 -5.06
C LEU A 60 0.18 -10.93 -4.15
N LEU A 61 -1.03 -10.51 -4.48
CA LEU A 61 -1.75 -9.56 -3.64
C LEU A 61 -2.09 -10.18 -2.30
N LYS A 62 -2.61 -11.39 -2.31
CA LYS A 62 -2.94 -12.11 -1.09
C LYS A 62 -1.72 -12.30 -0.21
N GLU A 63 -0.61 -12.66 -0.81
CA GLU A 63 0.65 -12.87 -0.08
C GLU A 63 1.13 -11.57 0.55
N ALA A 64 1.03 -10.45 -0.19
CA ALA A 64 1.43 -9.15 0.35
C ALA A 64 0.59 -8.76 1.57
N ILE A 65 -0.71 -9.02 1.50
CA ILE A 65 -1.60 -8.69 2.61
C ILE A 65 -1.32 -9.59 3.82
N GLU A 66 -1.21 -10.89 3.60
CA GLU A 66 -1.13 -11.86 4.69
C GLU A 66 0.27 -11.99 5.27
N CYS A 67 1.29 -11.91 4.43
CA CYS A 67 2.66 -12.18 4.85
C CYS A 67 3.52 -10.94 4.99
N GLN A 68 3.21 -9.88 4.26
CA GLN A 68 4.04 -8.67 4.22
C GLN A 68 3.40 -7.48 4.90
N GLY A 69 2.18 -7.64 5.40
CA GLY A 69 1.52 -6.58 6.15
C GLY A 69 1.00 -5.42 5.32
N LEU A 70 0.83 -5.62 4.02
CA LEU A 70 0.24 -4.60 3.17
C LEU A 70 -1.22 -4.41 3.54
N SER A 71 -1.63 -3.18 3.75
CA SER A 71 -3.01 -2.85 4.05
C SER A 71 -3.46 -1.65 3.24
N PHE A 72 -4.76 -1.46 3.17
CA PHE A 72 -5.36 -0.40 2.37
C PHE A 72 -6.38 0.36 3.19
N THR A 73 -6.46 1.66 2.97
CA THR A 73 -7.39 2.51 3.70
C THR A 73 -7.90 3.64 2.83
N ALA A 74 -9.11 4.11 3.14
CA ALA A 74 -9.65 5.33 2.55
C ALA A 74 -9.68 6.46 3.56
N ASP A 75 -9.13 6.24 4.75
CA ASP A 75 -9.10 7.22 5.84
C ASP A 75 -7.70 7.79 5.97
N SER A 76 -7.57 9.10 5.76
CA SER A 76 -6.28 9.77 5.81
C SER A 76 -5.63 9.72 7.20
N GLU A 77 -6.42 9.50 8.25
CA GLU A 77 -5.85 9.38 9.59
C GLU A 77 -4.95 8.13 9.70
N ASP A 78 -5.26 7.11 8.92
CA ASP A 78 -4.49 5.87 8.98
C ASP A 78 -3.08 6.00 8.42
N ILE A 79 -2.81 7.04 7.65
CA ILE A 79 -1.49 7.23 7.03
C ILE A 79 -0.73 8.42 7.61
N ARG A 80 -1.27 9.06 8.65
CA ARG A 80 -0.64 10.28 9.15
C ARG A 80 0.70 10.00 9.83
N ASP A 81 0.92 8.80 10.31
CA ASP A 81 2.18 8.44 10.97
C ASP A 81 3.22 7.84 10.02
N CYS A 82 2.89 7.72 8.75
CA CYS A 82 3.86 7.30 7.76
C CYS A 82 4.91 8.40 7.58
N ASN A 83 6.13 7.99 7.30
CA ASN A 83 7.21 8.97 7.11
C ASN A 83 7.65 9.12 5.66
N VAL A 84 7.10 8.33 4.76
CA VAL A 84 7.34 8.47 3.32
C VAL A 84 6.00 8.41 2.60
N TYR A 85 5.74 9.37 1.73
CA TYR A 85 4.50 9.42 0.97
C TYR A 85 4.83 9.38 -0.51
N ILE A 86 4.29 8.40 -1.21
CA ILE A 86 4.48 8.26 -2.64
C ILE A 86 3.14 8.47 -3.31
N ILE A 87 3.07 9.43 -4.20
CA ILE A 87 1.82 9.81 -4.86
C ILE A 87 1.80 9.24 -6.27
N ALA A 88 0.86 8.37 -6.54
CA ALA A 88 0.74 7.69 -7.82
C ALA A 88 -0.67 7.86 -8.39
N VAL A 89 -1.17 9.10 -8.36
CA VAL A 89 -2.49 9.40 -8.89
C VAL A 89 -2.41 9.66 -10.39
N PRO A 90 -3.45 9.32 -11.13
CA PRO A 90 -3.50 9.63 -12.57
C PRO A 90 -3.47 11.13 -12.80
N THR A 91 -2.81 11.54 -13.84
CA THR A 91 -2.78 12.95 -14.22
C THR A 91 -3.84 13.26 -15.26
#